data_8e52ac8faea6066deaa78d0842561082
#
_entry.id   8e52ac8faea6066deaa78d0842561082
#
_cell.length_a   1.000
_cell.length_b   1.000
_cell.length_c   1.000
_cell.angle_alpha   90.00
_cell.angle_beta   90.00
_cell.angle_gamma   90.00
#
_symmetry.space_group_name_H-M   'P 1'
#
loop_
_entity.id
_entity.type
_entity.pdbx_description
1 polymer ?
#
loop_
_entity_poly.entity_id
_entity_poly.type
_entity_poly.pdbx_seq_one_letter_code
_entity_poly.pdbx_strand_id
1 'polypeptide(L)'
;MIIRRTRFDDLDDWLDSVDWGKVKENTGAPLMKLIRIYIRWIGKVSEFVGGVAMYLLLAMMGILLYSIITNAFHRPVIWIMEMSQFTMAAYYILGGASSLKHGIHVRMDFLYERWKPRTKAMVDVFTVFFLLFYLYVMVKGGWDSSAFALEFDQRNHSVWKPPMAPIKIVMTAGMALMFLQATAELLKDFCKAIGRKY
;
A
#
# COMPACT_ATOMS: atom_id res chain seq x y z
N MET A 1 7.66 24.53 -14.04
CA MET A 1 7.41 23.15 -13.62
C MET A 1 7.19 23.18 -12.11
N ILE A 2 5.95 23.45 -11.67
CA ILE A 2 5.59 23.63 -10.26
C ILE A 2 5.21 22.23 -9.79
N ILE A 3 6.09 21.59 -9.03
CA ILE A 3 5.78 20.38 -8.27
C ILE A 3 4.69 20.77 -7.28
N ARG A 4 3.45 20.39 -7.55
CA ARG A 4 2.35 20.51 -6.59
C ARG A 4 2.77 19.76 -5.34
N ARG A 5 3.05 20.52 -4.29
CA ARG A 5 3.26 20.05 -2.92
C ARG A 5 2.21 19.00 -2.61
N THR A 6 2.65 17.85 -2.18
CA THR A 6 1.85 16.63 -2.06
C THR A 6 0.62 16.88 -1.19
N ARG A 7 -0.52 16.37 -1.61
CA ARG A 7 -1.87 16.45 -0.97
C ARG A 7 -1.88 16.07 0.54
N PHE A 8 -0.78 15.56 1.06
CA PHE A 8 -0.60 15.14 2.45
C PHE A 8 -0.16 16.27 3.37
N ASP A 9 0.77 17.15 2.93
CA ASP A 9 1.18 18.32 3.70
C ASP A 9 -0.03 19.25 3.88
N ASP A 10 -0.86 19.40 2.82
CA ASP A 10 -2.12 20.15 2.87
C ASP A 10 -3.16 19.51 3.82
N LEU A 11 -3.06 18.22 4.12
CA LEU A 11 -4.01 17.49 4.97
C LEU A 11 -3.66 17.59 6.45
N ASP A 12 -2.37 17.51 6.77
CA ASP A 12 -1.90 17.71 8.14
C ASP A 12 -2.11 19.18 8.54
N ASP A 13 -1.81 20.14 7.64
CA ASP A 13 -2.12 21.57 7.83
C ASP A 13 -3.64 21.81 7.92
N TRP A 14 -4.46 21.11 7.12
CA TRP A 14 -5.92 21.20 7.20
C TRP A 14 -6.47 20.59 8.49
N LEU A 15 -5.95 19.45 8.93
CA LEU A 15 -6.35 18.81 10.19
C LEU A 15 -6.02 19.68 11.39
N ASP A 16 -4.93 20.45 11.32
CA ASP A 16 -4.52 21.38 12.37
C ASP A 16 -5.25 22.74 12.27
N SER A 17 -5.70 23.14 11.06
CA SER A 17 -6.45 24.38 10.81
C SER A 17 -7.95 24.28 11.11
N VAL A 18 -8.50 23.08 11.19
CA VAL A 18 -9.93 22.89 11.55
C VAL A 18 -10.14 23.19 13.03
N ASP A 19 -10.93 24.22 13.30
CA ASP A 19 -11.41 24.54 14.65
C ASP A 19 -12.36 23.45 15.15
N TRP A 20 -11.77 22.43 15.75
CA TRP A 20 -12.46 21.26 16.31
C TRP A 20 -13.36 21.62 17.51
N GLY A 21 -13.26 22.85 18.02
CA GLY A 21 -14.17 23.39 19.01
C GLY A 21 -15.59 23.54 18.48
N LYS A 22 -15.76 23.97 17.24
CA LYS A 22 -17.06 24.16 16.59
C LYS A 22 -17.67 22.84 16.06
N VAL A 23 -16.83 21.85 15.70
CA VAL A 23 -17.29 20.53 15.30
C VAL A 23 -17.74 19.68 16.52
N LYS A 24 -17.36 20.11 17.72
CA LYS A 24 -17.63 19.38 18.98
C LYS A 24 -19.10 19.33 19.36
N GLU A 25 -19.92 20.21 18.83
CA GLU A 25 -21.30 20.38 19.33
C GLU A 25 -22.33 19.45 18.66
N ASN A 26 -22.01 18.84 17.49
CA ASN A 26 -23.05 18.15 16.72
C ASN A 26 -22.80 16.71 16.29
N THR A 27 -21.61 16.09 16.48
CA THR A 27 -21.45 14.67 16.08
C THR A 27 -20.27 13.99 16.79
N GLY A 28 -20.53 13.10 17.74
CA GLY A 28 -19.69 11.97 18.11
C GLY A 28 -18.19 12.22 18.39
N ALA A 29 -17.84 13.13 19.27
CA ALA A 29 -16.46 13.46 19.65
C ALA A 29 -15.49 12.28 19.89
N PRO A 30 -15.90 11.11 20.44
CA PRO A 30 -15.00 9.97 20.61
C PRO A 30 -14.70 9.26 19.28
N LEU A 31 -15.68 9.14 18.37
CA LEU A 31 -15.52 8.45 17.09
C LEU A 31 -14.51 9.16 16.16
N MET A 32 -14.59 10.48 16.09
CA MET A 32 -13.65 11.30 15.30
C MET A 32 -12.21 11.22 15.83
N LYS A 33 -12.02 11.13 17.14
CA LYS A 33 -10.69 10.92 17.73
C LYS A 33 -10.13 9.54 17.35
N LEU A 34 -10.95 8.50 17.38
CA LEU A 34 -10.53 7.14 16.98
C LEU A 34 -10.15 7.08 15.50
N ILE A 35 -10.95 7.69 14.61
CA ILE A 35 -10.67 7.77 13.18
C ILE A 35 -9.33 8.49 12.94
N ARG A 36 -9.07 9.61 13.63
CA ARG A 36 -7.81 10.34 13.51
C ARG A 36 -6.60 9.52 13.97
N ILE A 37 -6.72 8.83 15.11
CA ILE A 37 -5.65 7.96 15.62
C ILE A 37 -5.36 6.84 14.62
N TYR A 38 -6.41 6.19 14.10
CA TYR A 38 -6.31 5.15 13.10
C TYR A 38 -5.58 5.62 11.83
N ILE A 39 -6.01 6.74 11.24
CA ILE A 39 -5.39 7.33 10.04
C ILE A 39 -3.91 7.66 10.28
N ARG A 40 -3.58 8.28 11.42
CA ARG A 40 -2.22 8.67 11.77
C ARG A 40 -1.31 7.46 11.99
N TRP A 41 -1.81 6.43 12.68
CA TRP A 41 -1.07 5.20 12.94
C TRP A 41 -0.77 4.44 11.65
N ILE A 42 -1.78 4.19 10.83
CA ILE A 42 -1.61 3.50 9.55
C ILE A 42 -0.70 4.30 8.62
N GLY A 43 -0.85 5.61 8.58
CA GLY A 43 0.03 6.48 7.81
C GLY A 43 1.50 6.35 8.19
N LYS A 44 1.83 6.30 9.50
CA LYS A 44 3.20 6.10 9.97
C LYS A 44 3.75 4.71 9.65
N VAL A 45 2.93 3.66 9.84
CA VAL A 45 3.32 2.29 9.48
C VAL A 45 3.59 2.17 7.99
N SER A 46 2.73 2.75 7.15
CA SER A 46 2.90 2.74 5.70
C SER A 46 4.17 3.49 5.25
N GLU A 47 4.52 4.59 5.91
CA GLU A 47 5.79 5.30 5.67
C GLU A 47 7.02 4.47 6.03
N PHE A 48 7.00 3.87 7.21
CA PHE A 48 8.09 3.00 7.66
C PHE A 48 8.29 1.84 6.69
N VAL A 49 7.19 1.18 6.30
CA VAL A 49 7.22 0.07 5.32
C VAL A 49 7.68 0.54 3.94
N GLY A 50 7.29 1.75 3.51
CA GLY A 50 7.78 2.36 2.29
C GLY A 50 9.30 2.61 2.33
N GLY A 51 9.83 3.04 3.47
CA GLY A 51 11.27 3.14 3.71
C GLY A 51 11.98 1.78 3.59
N VAL A 52 11.43 0.73 4.20
CA VAL A 52 11.96 -0.64 4.05
C VAL A 52 11.93 -1.08 2.58
N ALA A 53 10.86 -0.80 1.84
CA ALA A 53 10.77 -1.12 0.42
C ALA A 53 11.88 -0.45 -0.40
N MET A 54 12.26 0.78 -0.07
CA MET A 54 13.37 1.48 -0.71
C MET A 54 14.71 0.73 -0.51
N TYR A 55 14.97 0.23 0.70
CA TYR A 55 16.17 -0.58 0.97
C TYR A 55 16.12 -1.94 0.26
N LEU A 56 14.95 -2.55 0.11
CA LEU A 56 14.78 -3.79 -0.67
C LEU A 56 15.14 -3.59 -2.14
N LEU A 57 14.85 -2.41 -2.70
CA LEU A 57 15.26 -2.07 -4.07
C LEU A 57 16.79 -2.05 -4.21
N LEU A 58 17.50 -1.44 -3.25
CA LEU A 58 18.96 -1.45 -3.22
C LEU A 58 19.51 -2.86 -3.05
N ALA A 59 18.90 -3.68 -2.19
CA ALA A 59 19.28 -5.09 -2.03
C ALA A 59 19.11 -5.88 -3.32
N MET A 60 17.97 -5.69 -4.02
CA MET A 60 17.73 -6.31 -5.32
C MET A 60 18.77 -5.91 -6.36
N MET A 61 19.14 -4.62 -6.41
CA MET A 61 20.19 -4.13 -7.30
C MET A 61 21.55 -4.80 -6.99
N GLY A 62 21.88 -4.95 -5.70
CA GLY A 62 23.10 -5.68 -5.27
C GLY A 62 23.08 -7.16 -5.69
N ILE A 63 21.96 -7.86 -5.54
CA ILE A 63 21.79 -9.26 -5.96
C ILE A 63 21.98 -9.38 -7.47
N LEU A 64 21.41 -8.47 -8.26
CA LEU A 64 21.54 -8.49 -9.72
C LEU A 64 22.96 -8.19 -10.18
N LEU A 65 23.66 -7.22 -9.55
CA LEU A 65 25.07 -6.94 -9.84
C LEU A 65 25.95 -8.16 -9.50
N TYR A 66 25.72 -8.79 -8.36
CA TYR A 66 26.39 -10.03 -7.99
C TYR A 66 26.17 -11.14 -9.02
N SER A 67 24.94 -11.25 -9.54
CA SER A 67 24.60 -12.19 -10.62
C SER A 67 25.42 -11.95 -11.88
N ILE A 68 25.56 -10.69 -12.30
CA ILE A 68 26.34 -10.33 -13.49
C ILE A 68 27.80 -10.73 -13.32
N ILE A 69 28.38 -10.41 -12.16
CA ILE A 69 29.78 -10.73 -11.86
C ILE A 69 30.02 -12.25 -11.87
N THR A 70 29.17 -13.02 -11.18
CA THR A 70 29.33 -14.48 -11.11
C THR A 70 29.15 -15.15 -12.46
N ASN A 71 28.23 -14.68 -13.28
CA ASN A 71 28.05 -15.17 -14.65
C ASN A 71 29.26 -14.84 -15.55
N ALA A 72 29.86 -13.66 -15.40
CA ALA A 72 31.08 -13.29 -16.15
C ALA A 72 32.24 -14.23 -15.83
N PHE A 73 32.35 -14.72 -14.59
CA PHE A 73 33.37 -15.70 -14.17
C PHE A 73 32.95 -17.17 -14.42
N HIS A 74 31.90 -17.44 -15.20
CA HIS A 74 31.38 -18.77 -15.51
C HIS A 74 31.02 -19.61 -14.28
N ARG A 75 30.61 -18.97 -13.19
CA ARG A 75 30.15 -19.63 -11.96
C ARG A 75 28.69 -19.25 -11.66
N PRO A 76 27.72 -19.76 -12.40
CA PRO A 76 26.30 -19.44 -12.16
C PRO A 76 25.89 -19.91 -10.77
N VAL A 77 25.24 -19.03 -10.03
CA VAL A 77 24.73 -19.31 -8.66
C VAL A 77 23.23 -19.53 -8.73
N ILE A 78 22.79 -20.69 -8.28
CA ILE A 78 21.42 -21.20 -8.47
C ILE A 78 20.38 -20.38 -7.69
N TRP A 79 20.72 -19.89 -6.50
CA TRP A 79 19.76 -19.21 -5.62
C TRP A 79 19.44 -17.76 -6.01
N ILE A 80 20.23 -17.13 -6.86
CA ILE A 80 20.11 -15.70 -7.22
C ILE A 80 18.76 -15.41 -7.87
N MET A 81 18.31 -16.27 -8.78
CA MET A 81 17.06 -16.10 -9.52
C MET A 81 15.86 -16.01 -8.58
N GLU A 82 15.79 -16.86 -7.59
CA GLU A 82 14.67 -16.95 -6.67
C GLU A 82 14.72 -15.85 -5.60
N MET A 83 15.89 -15.53 -5.09
CA MET A 83 16.06 -14.43 -4.15
C MET A 83 15.71 -13.09 -4.79
N SER A 84 16.05 -12.88 -6.06
CA SER A 84 15.66 -11.66 -6.77
C SER A 84 14.15 -11.59 -6.98
N GLN A 85 13.48 -12.71 -7.32
CA GLN A 85 12.02 -12.77 -7.44
C GLN A 85 11.32 -12.50 -6.10
N PHE A 86 11.79 -13.07 -5.01
CA PHE A 86 11.22 -12.85 -3.68
C PHE A 86 11.40 -11.40 -3.22
N THR A 87 12.58 -10.84 -3.42
CA THR A 87 12.86 -9.44 -3.09
C THR A 87 12.01 -8.50 -3.92
N MET A 88 11.85 -8.80 -5.22
CA MET A 88 11.00 -8.02 -6.13
C MET A 88 9.53 -8.07 -5.71
N ALA A 89 9.00 -9.24 -5.39
CA ALA A 89 7.62 -9.39 -4.93
C ALA A 89 7.37 -8.62 -3.62
N ALA A 90 8.30 -8.75 -2.64
CA ALA A 90 8.23 -8.01 -1.39
C ALA A 90 8.28 -6.50 -1.64
N TYR A 91 9.21 -6.00 -2.45
CA TYR A 91 9.34 -4.60 -2.82
C TYR A 91 8.06 -4.02 -3.42
N TYR A 92 7.47 -4.69 -4.41
CA TYR A 92 6.26 -4.20 -5.07
C TYR A 92 5.07 -4.13 -4.11
N ILE A 93 4.87 -5.15 -3.30
CA ILE A 93 3.70 -5.22 -2.41
C ILE A 93 3.85 -4.25 -1.24
N LEU A 94 5.02 -4.18 -0.61
CA LEU A 94 5.27 -3.25 0.49
C LEU A 94 5.30 -1.80 -0.01
N GLY A 95 5.88 -1.54 -1.18
CA GLY A 95 5.88 -0.22 -1.83
C GLY A 95 4.48 0.24 -2.23
N GLY A 96 3.58 -0.69 -2.59
CA GLY A 96 2.20 -0.40 -2.96
C GLY A 96 1.41 0.30 -1.86
N ALA A 97 1.60 -0.08 -0.60
CA ALA A 97 0.96 0.57 0.54
C ALA A 97 1.39 2.04 0.70
N SER A 98 2.68 2.31 0.54
CA SER A 98 3.22 3.68 0.56
C SER A 98 2.74 4.51 -0.65
N SER A 99 2.67 3.90 -1.83
CA SER A 99 2.15 4.54 -3.04
C SER A 99 0.69 4.96 -2.90
N LEU A 100 -0.15 4.14 -2.26
CA LEU A 100 -1.55 4.50 -1.95
C LEU A 100 -1.61 5.73 -1.04
N LYS A 101 -0.78 5.79 0.00
CA LYS A 101 -0.70 6.94 0.91
C LYS A 101 -0.40 8.24 0.16
N HIS A 102 0.57 8.24 -0.75
CA HIS A 102 0.99 9.43 -1.48
C HIS A 102 0.07 9.80 -2.65
N GLY A 103 -1.01 9.04 -2.88
CA GLY A 103 -1.95 9.29 -3.96
C GLY A 103 -1.33 9.16 -5.36
N ILE A 104 -0.18 8.48 -5.45
CA ILE A 104 0.57 8.24 -6.70
C ILE A 104 -0.07 7.09 -7.50
N HIS A 105 -1.09 6.44 -6.95
CA HIS A 105 -1.83 5.41 -7.69
C HIS A 105 -2.36 6.05 -8.96
N VAL A 106 -2.00 5.46 -10.09
CA VAL A 106 -2.32 5.92 -11.44
C VAL A 106 -3.84 6.08 -11.54
N ARG A 107 -4.32 7.32 -11.35
CA ARG A 107 -5.65 7.71 -11.78
C ARG A 107 -5.54 8.00 -13.27
N MET A 108 -6.43 7.46 -14.06
CA MET A 108 -6.54 7.84 -15.47
C MET A 108 -7.04 9.29 -15.58
N ASP A 109 -6.19 10.25 -15.21
CA ASP A 109 -6.53 11.67 -15.14
C ASP A 109 -7.01 12.22 -16.50
N PHE A 110 -6.54 11.62 -17.59
CA PHE A 110 -6.88 12.04 -18.94
C PHE A 110 -8.38 11.91 -19.29
N LEU A 111 -9.04 10.82 -18.86
CA LEU A 111 -10.49 10.65 -19.04
C LEU A 111 -11.27 11.38 -17.93
N TYR A 112 -10.68 11.46 -16.75
CA TYR A 112 -11.28 12.02 -15.55
C TYR A 112 -11.48 13.53 -15.66
N GLU A 113 -10.57 14.29 -16.29
CA GLU A 113 -10.68 15.74 -16.45
C GLU A 113 -11.90 16.17 -17.28
N ARG A 114 -12.36 15.35 -18.22
CA ARG A 114 -13.50 15.65 -19.10
C ARG A 114 -14.88 15.42 -18.47
N TRP A 115 -14.96 14.79 -17.31
CA TRP A 115 -16.25 14.41 -16.72
C TRP A 115 -16.82 15.49 -15.80
N LYS A 116 -18.17 15.55 -15.75
CA LYS A 116 -18.90 16.44 -14.85
C LYS A 116 -18.61 16.06 -13.37
N PRO A 117 -18.61 17.02 -12.42
CA PRO A 117 -18.28 16.76 -11.00
C PRO A 117 -19.11 15.64 -10.35
N ARG A 118 -20.36 15.50 -10.75
CA ARG A 118 -21.26 14.43 -10.24
C ARG A 118 -20.85 13.04 -10.73
N THR A 119 -20.48 12.93 -12.01
CA THR A 119 -20.00 11.66 -12.59
C THR A 119 -18.67 11.24 -11.97
N LYS A 120 -17.78 12.19 -11.70
CA LYS A 120 -16.51 11.95 -10.98
C LYS A 120 -16.77 11.31 -9.61
N ALA A 121 -17.63 11.92 -8.81
CA ALA A 121 -17.94 11.42 -7.47
C ALA A 121 -18.56 10.00 -7.50
N MET A 122 -19.42 9.72 -8.48
CA MET A 122 -20.03 8.40 -8.61
C MET A 122 -19.02 7.32 -9.00
N VAL A 123 -18.13 7.62 -9.95
CA VAL A 123 -17.08 6.69 -10.38
C VAL A 123 -16.06 6.47 -9.26
N ASP A 124 -15.70 7.51 -8.51
CA ASP A 124 -14.78 7.39 -7.36
C ASP A 124 -15.34 6.43 -6.31
N VAL A 125 -16.59 6.58 -5.91
CA VAL A 125 -17.24 5.68 -4.94
C VAL A 125 -17.27 4.25 -5.45
N PHE A 126 -17.63 4.06 -6.72
CA PHE A 126 -17.68 2.73 -7.34
C PHE A 126 -16.29 2.09 -7.39
N THR A 127 -15.28 2.83 -7.83
CA THR A 127 -13.88 2.35 -7.93
C THR A 127 -13.32 1.98 -6.55
N VAL A 128 -13.56 2.81 -5.54
CA VAL A 128 -13.08 2.54 -4.18
C VAL A 128 -13.76 1.29 -3.59
N PHE A 129 -15.06 1.09 -3.86
CA PHE A 129 -15.76 -0.11 -3.43
C PHE A 129 -15.16 -1.38 -4.04
N PHE A 130 -14.89 -1.38 -5.36
CA PHE A 130 -14.26 -2.51 -6.03
C PHE A 130 -12.82 -2.74 -5.56
N LEU A 131 -12.07 -1.66 -5.32
CA LEU A 131 -10.72 -1.75 -4.77
C LEU A 131 -10.71 -2.43 -3.40
N LEU A 132 -11.61 -2.02 -2.50
CA LEU A 132 -11.73 -2.64 -1.17
C LEU A 132 -12.15 -4.10 -1.25
N PHE A 133 -13.12 -4.42 -2.11
CA PHE A 133 -13.53 -5.80 -2.33
C PHE A 133 -12.38 -6.66 -2.85
N TYR A 134 -11.66 -6.17 -3.86
CA TYR A 134 -10.48 -6.84 -4.41
C TYR A 134 -9.41 -7.10 -3.34
N LEU A 135 -9.06 -6.06 -2.57
CA LEU A 135 -8.06 -6.18 -1.51
C LEU A 135 -8.50 -7.14 -0.40
N TYR A 136 -9.79 -7.14 -0.05
CA TYR A 136 -10.33 -8.10 0.92
C TYR A 136 -10.16 -9.55 0.45
N VAL A 137 -10.52 -9.84 -0.80
CA VAL A 137 -10.36 -11.17 -1.39
C VAL A 137 -8.88 -11.57 -1.43
N MET A 138 -7.99 -10.62 -1.79
CA MET A 138 -6.54 -10.85 -1.83
C MET A 138 -5.97 -11.14 -0.44
N VAL A 139 -6.38 -10.41 0.59
CA VAL A 139 -5.93 -10.66 1.98
C VAL A 139 -6.40 -12.04 2.46
N LYS A 140 -7.66 -12.38 2.21
CA LYS A 140 -8.20 -13.69 2.58
C LYS A 140 -7.47 -14.83 1.86
N GLY A 141 -7.33 -14.75 0.55
CA GLY A 141 -6.60 -15.75 -0.23
C GLY A 141 -5.11 -15.85 0.14
N GLY A 142 -4.48 -14.70 0.45
CA GLY A 142 -3.12 -14.65 0.95
C GLY A 142 -2.95 -15.34 2.31
N TRP A 143 -3.92 -15.14 3.20
CA TRP A 143 -3.94 -15.80 4.51
C TRP A 143 -4.05 -17.33 4.35
N ASP A 144 -5.02 -17.81 3.60
CA ASP A 144 -5.24 -19.23 3.36
C ASP A 144 -4.01 -19.86 2.67
N SER A 145 -3.42 -19.17 1.69
CA SER A 145 -2.20 -19.62 1.02
C SER A 145 -0.98 -19.63 1.94
N SER A 146 -0.87 -18.70 2.88
CA SER A 146 0.23 -18.66 3.85
C SER A 146 0.10 -19.77 4.89
N ALA A 147 -1.13 -20.00 5.39
CA ALA A 147 -1.44 -21.09 6.30
C ALA A 147 -1.12 -22.45 5.66
N PHE A 148 -1.56 -22.67 4.42
CA PHE A 148 -1.25 -23.86 3.66
C PHE A 148 0.25 -24.10 3.46
N ALA A 149 1.00 -23.02 3.17
CA ALA A 149 2.45 -23.10 2.98
C ALA A 149 3.20 -23.44 4.26
N LEU A 150 2.69 -23.03 5.43
CA LEU A 150 3.26 -23.40 6.72
C LEU A 150 2.93 -24.83 7.13
N GLU A 151 1.69 -25.27 6.89
CA GLU A 151 1.23 -26.61 7.27
C GLU A 151 1.90 -27.71 6.45
N PHE A 152 2.08 -27.49 5.14
CA PHE A 152 2.62 -28.48 4.20
C PHE A 152 4.10 -28.27 3.85
N ASP A 153 4.84 -27.41 4.56
CA ASP A 153 6.25 -27.05 4.26
C ASP A 153 6.47 -26.84 2.74
N GLN A 154 5.59 -26.03 2.13
CA GLN A 154 5.57 -25.83 0.69
C GLN A 154 6.89 -25.23 0.21
N ARG A 155 7.55 -25.95 -0.72
CA ARG A 155 8.82 -25.54 -1.32
C ARG A 155 8.63 -25.22 -2.80
N ASN A 156 9.46 -24.32 -3.31
CA ASN A 156 9.46 -24.03 -4.75
C ASN A 156 9.96 -25.25 -5.53
N HIS A 157 9.42 -25.44 -6.75
CA HIS A 157 9.83 -26.55 -7.65
C HIS A 157 11.12 -26.27 -8.41
N SER A 158 11.96 -25.39 -7.90
CA SER A 158 13.27 -25.06 -8.48
C SER A 158 14.38 -25.96 -7.97
N VAL A 159 15.58 -25.83 -8.54
CA VAL A 159 16.76 -26.60 -8.14
C VAL A 159 17.16 -26.33 -6.69
N TRP A 160 17.01 -25.10 -6.20
CA TRP A 160 17.36 -24.70 -4.83
C TRP A 160 16.25 -25.03 -3.80
N LYS A 161 14.99 -25.20 -4.23
CA LYS A 161 13.83 -25.56 -3.40
C LYS A 161 13.67 -24.70 -2.11
N PRO A 162 13.66 -23.38 -2.19
CA PRO A 162 13.49 -22.56 -1.02
C PRO A 162 12.09 -22.72 -0.42
N PRO A 163 11.92 -22.52 0.90
CA PRO A 163 10.60 -22.51 1.53
C PRO A 163 9.80 -21.31 1.02
N MET A 164 8.53 -21.54 0.65
CA MET A 164 7.65 -20.47 0.13
C MET A 164 6.90 -19.72 1.24
N ALA A 165 6.88 -20.25 2.46
CA ALA A 165 6.16 -19.66 3.58
C ALA A 165 6.59 -18.20 3.88
N PRO A 166 7.90 -17.83 3.98
CA PRO A 166 8.31 -16.49 4.34
C PRO A 166 7.80 -15.42 3.36
N ILE A 167 7.93 -15.70 2.04
CA ILE A 167 7.51 -14.73 1.04
C ILE A 167 5.99 -14.56 1.01
N LYS A 168 5.22 -15.64 1.18
CA LYS A 168 3.76 -15.58 1.24
C LYS A 168 3.28 -14.78 2.44
N ILE A 169 3.91 -14.92 3.60
CA ILE A 169 3.60 -14.12 4.79
C ILE A 169 3.87 -12.63 4.55
N VAL A 170 5.02 -12.28 3.96
CA VAL A 170 5.37 -10.89 3.63
C VAL A 170 4.37 -10.30 2.64
N MET A 171 3.99 -11.07 1.61
CA MET A 171 3.00 -10.65 0.62
C MET A 171 1.63 -10.42 1.26
N THR A 172 1.17 -11.33 2.12
CA THR A 172 -0.11 -11.20 2.83
C THR A 172 -0.12 -10.01 3.78
N ALA A 173 0.97 -9.80 4.52
CA ALA A 173 1.12 -8.64 5.40
C ALA A 173 1.09 -7.31 4.62
N GLY A 174 1.77 -7.25 3.48
CA GLY A 174 1.75 -6.07 2.61
C GLY A 174 0.37 -5.81 2.00
N MET A 175 -0.35 -6.85 1.56
CA MET A 175 -1.74 -6.72 1.08
C MET A 175 -2.69 -6.26 2.19
N ALA A 176 -2.53 -6.77 3.41
CA ALA A 176 -3.30 -6.32 4.57
C ALA A 176 -3.03 -4.84 4.88
N LEU A 177 -1.78 -4.40 4.78
CA LEU A 177 -1.39 -3.00 4.93
C LEU A 177 -2.01 -2.11 3.84
N MET A 178 -2.02 -2.55 2.59
CA MET A 178 -2.71 -1.86 1.49
C MET A 178 -4.21 -1.74 1.75
N PHE A 179 -4.85 -2.79 2.24
CA PHE A 179 -6.27 -2.77 2.60
C PHE A 179 -6.56 -1.76 3.71
N LEU A 180 -5.76 -1.75 4.77
CA LEU A 180 -5.89 -0.78 5.86
C LEU A 180 -5.65 0.66 5.37
N GLN A 181 -4.68 0.88 4.48
CA GLN A 181 -4.40 2.19 3.91
C GLN A 181 -5.55 2.66 3.00
N ALA A 182 -6.11 1.78 2.18
CA ALA A 182 -7.26 2.09 1.32
C ALA A 182 -8.49 2.48 2.15
N THR A 183 -8.75 1.78 3.26
CA THR A 183 -9.83 2.15 4.19
C THR A 183 -9.57 3.49 4.88
N ALA A 184 -8.33 3.80 5.23
CA ALA A 184 -7.95 5.09 5.80
C ALA A 184 -8.18 6.24 4.82
N GLU A 185 -7.85 6.06 3.53
CA GLU A 185 -8.10 7.05 2.48
C GLU A 185 -9.61 7.28 2.26
N LEU A 186 -10.41 6.21 2.24
CA LEU A 186 -11.86 6.32 2.14
C LEU A 186 -12.45 7.12 3.32
N LEU A 187 -12.00 6.83 4.54
CA LEU A 187 -12.44 7.57 5.73
C LEU A 187 -12.05 9.06 5.66
N LYS A 188 -10.87 9.38 5.14
CA LYS A 188 -10.44 10.77 4.92
C LYS A 188 -11.35 11.49 3.93
N ASP A 189 -11.62 10.87 2.78
CA ASP A 189 -12.46 11.46 1.75
C ASP A 189 -13.91 11.63 2.23
N PHE A 190 -14.42 10.70 3.04
CA PHE A 190 -15.73 10.82 3.67
C PHE A 190 -15.78 11.96 4.70
N CYS A 191 -14.76 12.10 5.54
CA CYS A 191 -14.67 13.23 6.49
C CYS A 191 -14.59 14.58 5.78
N LYS A 192 -13.87 14.66 4.65
CA LYS A 192 -13.83 15.87 3.81
C LYS A 192 -15.18 16.21 3.20
N ALA A 193 -15.94 15.19 2.75
CA ALA A 193 -17.25 15.40 2.16
C ALA A 193 -18.26 15.95 3.18
N ILE A 194 -18.19 15.51 4.44
CA ILE A 194 -19.05 16.00 5.52
C ILE A 194 -18.64 17.41 5.96
N GLY A 195 -17.33 17.72 6.07
CA GLY A 195 -16.82 19.03 6.48
C GLY A 195 -17.00 20.14 5.43
N ARG A 196 -17.37 19.80 4.20
CA ARG A 196 -17.55 20.77 3.09
C ARG A 196 -18.97 21.31 2.95
N LYS A 197 -19.87 20.98 3.84
CA LYS A 197 -21.31 21.31 3.72
C LYS A 197 -21.79 22.49 4.56
N TYR A 198 -20.86 23.26 5.19
CA TYR A 198 -21.27 24.51 5.85
C TYR A 198 -20.16 25.58 5.77
#